data_b762e8ba70e91f37fb232b8dba438748
#
_entry.id   b762e8ba70e91f37fb232b8dba438748
#
_cell.length_a   1.000
_cell.length_b   1.000
_cell.length_c   1.000
_cell.angle_alpha   90.00
_cell.angle_beta   90.00
_cell.angle_gamma   90.00
#
_symmetry.space_group_name_H-M   'P 1'
#
loop_
_entity.id
_entity.type
_entity.pdbx_description
1 polymer ?
#
loop_
_entity_poly.entity_id
_entity_poly.type
_entity_poly.pdbx_seq_one_letter_code
_entity_poly.pdbx_strand_id
1 'polypeptide(L)'
;PYDVVGGVNFYARREIKDMLAYLKTIDNGQDDLQVRRIINVPRRGTGATTINKVQQYADENGMSFYDALRQADQIHGMGRSAAKLEPFVTMIQSFRAKLEYYSLEQLINEIIENTGYVRELESSDEEDAQDRIDNINELISKIVAFETVHEDATLSSFLAEVDLVADIDNVDADNNRVLLMTLH
;
A
#
# COMPACT_ATOMS: atom_id res chain seq x y z
N PRO A 1 3.20 -7.22 32.83
CA PRO A 1 3.54 -6.14 31.93
C PRO A 1 3.87 -6.80 30.59
N TYR A 2 3.03 -6.57 29.60
CA TYR A 2 3.33 -6.96 28.24
C TYR A 2 4.05 -5.78 27.62
N ASP A 3 5.36 -5.92 27.37
CA ASP A 3 6.06 -5.03 26.47
C ASP A 3 5.49 -5.25 25.06
N VAL A 4 4.77 -4.28 24.55
CA VAL A 4 4.48 -4.18 23.12
C VAL A 4 5.80 -3.86 22.45
N VAL A 5 6.55 -4.90 22.10
CA VAL A 5 7.74 -4.82 21.27
C VAL A 5 7.27 -4.60 19.83
N GLY A 6 7.02 -3.38 19.52
CA GLY A 6 6.70 -2.85 18.21
C GLY A 6 6.63 -1.35 18.47
N GLY A 7 7.79 -0.66 18.36
CA GLY A 7 7.87 0.75 18.75
C GLY A 7 6.76 1.55 18.09
N VAL A 8 6.20 2.45 18.84
CA VAL A 8 5.42 3.61 18.40
C VAL A 8 5.95 4.02 17.03
N ASN A 9 5.15 3.83 15.95
CA ASN A 9 5.48 4.14 14.56
C ASN A 9 5.89 3.01 13.61
N PHE A 10 5.67 1.72 13.87
CA PHE A 10 5.94 0.68 12.88
C PHE A 10 5.20 0.96 11.55
N TYR A 11 3.90 1.22 11.62
CA TYR A 11 3.07 1.52 10.44
C TYR A 11 3.32 2.91 9.84
N ALA A 12 4.07 3.77 10.53
CA ALA A 12 4.50 5.07 10.02
C ALA A 12 5.78 5.01 9.18
N ARG A 13 6.52 3.89 9.20
CA ARG A 13 7.74 3.70 8.43
C ARG A 13 7.45 3.75 6.93
N ARG A 14 8.38 4.33 6.16
CA ARG A 14 8.19 4.61 4.73
C ARG A 14 7.85 3.35 3.94
N GLU A 15 8.66 2.29 4.08
CA GLU A 15 8.52 1.00 3.38
C GLU A 15 7.22 0.29 3.78
N ILE A 16 6.80 0.42 5.03
CA ILE A 16 5.53 -0.16 5.52
C ILE A 16 4.35 0.59 4.91
N LYS A 17 4.39 1.93 4.89
CA LYS A 17 3.38 2.74 4.20
C LYS A 17 3.30 2.42 2.71
N ASP A 18 4.43 2.12 2.07
CA ASP A 18 4.46 1.75 0.65
C ASP A 18 3.77 0.38 0.44
N MET A 19 4.08 -0.62 1.27
CA MET A 19 3.44 -1.94 1.21
C MET A 19 1.93 -1.85 1.50
N LEU A 20 1.54 -1.12 2.55
CA LEU A 20 0.13 -0.89 2.87
C LEU A 20 -0.60 -0.14 1.75
N ALA A 21 0.05 0.80 1.08
CA ALA A 21 -0.54 1.50 -0.06
C ALA A 21 -0.79 0.57 -1.25
N TYR A 22 0.09 -0.41 -1.51
CA TYR A 22 -0.19 -1.49 -2.46
C TYR A 22 -1.41 -2.30 -2.05
N LEU A 23 -1.44 -2.78 -0.81
CA LEU A 23 -2.56 -3.59 -0.30
C LEU A 23 -3.88 -2.82 -0.35
N LYS A 24 -3.92 -1.55 0.08
CA LYS A 24 -5.12 -0.69 0.02
C LYS A 24 -5.56 -0.43 -1.42
N THR A 25 -4.63 -0.20 -2.35
CA THR A 25 -4.94 -0.03 -3.77
C THR A 25 -5.53 -1.31 -4.38
N ILE A 26 -5.03 -2.48 -4.00
CA ILE A 26 -5.54 -3.77 -4.44
C ILE A 26 -6.94 -4.01 -3.87
N ASP A 27 -7.16 -3.72 -2.60
CA ASP A 27 -8.44 -3.90 -1.92
C ASP A 27 -9.54 -3.08 -2.61
N ASN A 28 -9.32 -1.79 -2.80
CA ASN A 28 -10.40 -0.97 -3.31
C ASN A 28 -9.98 0.14 -4.32
N GLY A 29 -8.78 0.66 -4.32
CA GLY A 29 -8.30 1.66 -5.29
C GLY A 29 -9.05 3.01 -5.32
N GLN A 30 -9.93 3.28 -4.36
CA GLN A 30 -10.67 4.56 -4.28
C GLN A 30 -9.91 5.62 -3.48
N ASP A 31 -8.88 5.21 -2.74
CA ASP A 31 -7.99 6.13 -2.04
C ASP A 31 -6.89 6.63 -2.97
N ASP A 32 -7.12 7.79 -3.57
CA ASP A 32 -6.21 8.43 -4.52
C ASP A 32 -4.82 8.67 -3.91
N LEU A 33 -4.73 8.94 -2.61
CA LEU A 33 -3.44 9.16 -1.94
C LEU A 33 -2.58 7.90 -1.97
N GLN A 34 -3.17 6.73 -1.72
CA GLN A 34 -2.45 5.46 -1.74
C GLN A 34 -2.01 5.09 -3.16
N VAL A 35 -2.88 5.25 -4.14
CA VAL A 35 -2.54 4.98 -5.55
C VAL A 35 -1.40 5.90 -6.02
N ARG A 36 -1.49 7.20 -5.73
CA ARG A 36 -0.45 8.18 -6.09
C ARG A 36 0.87 7.92 -5.37
N ARG A 37 0.81 7.37 -4.16
CA ARG A 37 2.00 6.98 -3.42
C ARG A 37 2.81 5.92 -4.16
N ILE A 38 2.17 4.88 -4.68
CA ILE A 38 2.85 3.70 -5.24
C ILE A 38 3.03 3.71 -6.74
N ILE A 39 2.37 4.60 -7.48
CA ILE A 39 2.43 4.59 -8.95
C ILE A 39 3.86 4.67 -9.51
N ASN A 40 4.77 5.29 -8.78
CA ASN A 40 6.18 5.42 -9.14
C ASN A 40 7.14 4.94 -8.03
N VAL A 41 6.69 4.01 -7.20
CA VAL A 41 7.48 3.37 -6.13
C VAL A 41 7.29 1.85 -6.23
N PRO A 42 8.31 1.08 -6.60
CA PRO A 42 9.62 1.46 -7.15
C PRO A 42 9.53 2.33 -8.41
N ARG A 43 10.65 2.95 -8.80
CA ARG A 43 10.69 3.89 -9.93
C ARG A 43 10.24 3.24 -11.24
N ARG A 44 9.18 3.80 -11.87
CA ARG A 44 8.63 3.36 -13.18
C ARG A 44 8.74 4.41 -14.28
N GLY A 45 9.43 5.53 -14.01
CA GLY A 45 9.59 6.61 -14.99
C GLY A 45 8.31 7.40 -15.25
N THR A 46 7.35 7.38 -14.34
CA THR A 46 6.15 8.21 -14.39
C THR A 46 6.44 9.57 -13.77
N GLY A 47 6.48 10.61 -14.58
CA GLY A 47 6.77 11.97 -14.11
C GLY A 47 5.56 12.69 -13.53
N ALA A 48 5.81 13.75 -12.75
CA ALA A 48 4.78 14.57 -12.12
C ALA A 48 3.76 15.14 -13.13
N THR A 49 4.21 15.53 -14.32
CA THR A 49 3.33 16.03 -15.38
C THR A 49 2.29 15.01 -15.82
N THR A 50 2.69 13.73 -15.92
CA THR A 50 1.78 12.62 -16.26
C THR A 50 0.78 12.39 -15.14
N ILE A 51 1.24 12.35 -13.89
CA ILE A 51 0.38 12.19 -12.69
C ILE A 51 -0.64 13.32 -12.62
N ASN A 52 -0.22 14.57 -12.84
CA ASN A 52 -1.12 15.72 -12.78
C ASN A 52 -2.19 15.69 -13.88
N LYS A 53 -1.87 15.23 -15.10
CA LYS A 53 -2.86 15.06 -16.16
C LYS A 53 -3.90 14.01 -15.82
N VAL A 54 -3.49 12.89 -15.22
CA VAL A 54 -4.42 11.85 -14.75
C VAL A 54 -5.32 12.41 -13.65
N GLN A 55 -4.76 13.15 -12.69
CA GLN A 55 -5.54 13.77 -11.61
C GLN A 55 -6.57 14.76 -12.17
N GLN A 56 -6.14 15.65 -13.07
CA GLN A 56 -7.06 16.60 -13.69
C GLN A 56 -8.22 15.88 -14.41
N TYR A 57 -7.92 14.81 -15.15
CA TYR A 57 -8.95 14.02 -15.82
C TYR A 57 -9.90 13.34 -14.81
N ALA A 58 -9.37 12.81 -13.71
CA ALA A 58 -10.16 12.25 -12.64
C ALA A 58 -11.13 13.28 -12.04
N ASP A 59 -10.62 14.47 -11.71
CA ASP A 59 -11.40 15.57 -11.12
C ASP A 59 -12.50 16.06 -12.09
N GLU A 60 -12.17 16.26 -13.36
CA GLU A 60 -13.11 16.70 -14.40
C GLU A 60 -14.24 15.71 -14.67
N ASN A 61 -14.00 14.41 -14.47
CA ASN A 61 -14.97 13.35 -14.72
C ASN A 61 -15.59 12.75 -13.43
N GLY A 62 -15.23 13.26 -12.26
CA GLY A 62 -15.78 12.80 -10.98
C GLY A 62 -15.48 11.32 -10.68
N MET A 63 -14.30 10.85 -11.06
CA MET A 63 -13.85 9.48 -10.84
C MET A 63 -12.59 9.41 -9.99
N SER A 64 -12.26 8.21 -9.47
CA SER A 64 -11.02 8.01 -8.72
C SER A 64 -9.80 8.15 -9.63
N PHE A 65 -8.65 8.47 -9.02
CA PHE A 65 -7.37 8.51 -9.73
C PHE A 65 -7.04 7.16 -10.39
N TYR A 66 -7.36 6.04 -9.72
CA TYR A 66 -7.15 4.71 -10.28
C TYR A 66 -8.03 4.43 -11.52
N ASP A 67 -9.30 4.84 -11.48
CA ASP A 67 -10.18 4.69 -12.63
C ASP A 67 -9.73 5.57 -13.82
N ALA A 68 -9.20 6.75 -13.54
CA ALA A 68 -8.59 7.61 -14.56
C ALA A 68 -7.31 6.98 -15.14
N LEU A 69 -6.48 6.31 -14.32
CA LEU A 69 -5.32 5.54 -14.80
C LEU A 69 -5.72 4.44 -15.80
N ARG A 70 -6.83 3.77 -15.55
CA ARG A 70 -7.37 2.73 -16.45
C ARG A 70 -7.83 3.27 -17.80
N GLN A 71 -8.07 4.56 -17.89
CA GLN A 71 -8.50 5.29 -19.08
C GLN A 71 -7.43 6.25 -19.60
N ALA A 72 -6.17 6.01 -19.24
CA ALA A 72 -5.07 6.92 -19.56
C ALA A 72 -4.88 7.16 -21.06
N ASP A 73 -5.27 6.22 -21.91
CA ASP A 73 -5.28 6.34 -23.37
C ASP A 73 -6.30 7.36 -23.91
N GLN A 74 -7.36 7.64 -23.13
CA GLN A 74 -8.41 8.61 -23.47
C GLN A 74 -8.05 10.04 -23.04
N ILE A 75 -7.03 10.20 -22.20
CA ILE A 75 -6.63 11.50 -21.67
C ILE A 75 -5.90 12.30 -22.76
N HIS A 76 -6.44 13.47 -23.10
CA HIS A 76 -5.82 14.34 -24.11
C HIS A 76 -4.38 14.74 -23.75
N GLY A 77 -3.48 14.62 -24.69
CA GLY A 77 -2.08 15.02 -24.53
C GLY A 77 -1.22 14.04 -23.71
N MET A 78 -1.69 12.84 -23.40
CA MET A 78 -0.89 11.81 -22.74
C MET A 78 0.12 11.15 -23.68
N GLY A 79 -0.25 10.94 -24.94
CA GLY A 79 0.64 10.32 -25.94
C GLY A 79 1.29 9.03 -25.45
N ARG A 80 2.60 8.95 -25.59
CA ARG A 80 3.37 7.76 -25.13
C ARG A 80 3.38 7.55 -23.61
N SER A 81 2.99 8.57 -22.83
CA SER A 81 2.96 8.45 -21.38
C SER A 81 1.84 7.52 -20.88
N ALA A 82 0.74 7.40 -21.63
CA ALA A 82 -0.34 6.47 -21.32
C ALA A 82 0.17 5.01 -21.31
N ALA A 83 0.95 4.61 -22.29
CA ALA A 83 1.53 3.27 -22.38
C ALA A 83 2.48 2.93 -21.20
N LYS A 84 3.06 3.93 -20.55
CA LYS A 84 3.91 3.71 -19.35
C LYS A 84 3.09 3.41 -18.09
N LEU A 85 1.82 3.80 -18.05
CA LEU A 85 0.92 3.56 -16.93
C LEU A 85 0.24 2.18 -17.01
N GLU A 86 0.09 1.63 -18.21
CA GLU A 86 -0.58 0.35 -18.45
C GLU A 86 0.02 -0.82 -17.64
N PRO A 87 1.36 -0.99 -17.54
CA PRO A 87 1.95 -2.07 -16.74
C PRO A 87 1.57 -1.99 -15.25
N PHE A 88 1.46 -0.78 -14.69
CA PHE A 88 1.01 -0.60 -13.31
C PHE A 88 -0.45 -1.02 -13.13
N VAL A 89 -1.33 -0.57 -14.01
CA VAL A 89 -2.76 -0.94 -13.98
C VAL A 89 -2.92 -2.46 -14.11
N THR A 90 -2.24 -3.06 -15.07
CA THR A 90 -2.28 -4.52 -15.32
C THR A 90 -1.79 -5.30 -14.10
N MET A 91 -0.71 -4.85 -13.46
CA MET A 91 -0.17 -5.45 -12.25
C MET A 91 -1.20 -5.41 -11.10
N ILE A 92 -1.81 -4.27 -10.82
CA ILE A 92 -2.85 -4.16 -9.77
C ILE A 92 -4.06 -5.05 -10.09
N GLN A 93 -4.50 -5.10 -11.34
CA GLN A 93 -5.60 -5.98 -11.75
C GLN A 93 -5.25 -7.46 -11.59
N SER A 94 -4.01 -7.84 -11.90
CA SER A 94 -3.52 -9.22 -11.69
C SER A 94 -3.57 -9.61 -10.20
N PHE A 95 -3.16 -8.72 -9.29
CA PHE A 95 -3.25 -8.98 -7.86
C PHE A 95 -4.71 -9.10 -7.39
N ARG A 96 -5.60 -8.23 -7.86
CA ARG A 96 -7.04 -8.31 -7.55
C ARG A 96 -7.66 -9.62 -7.98
N ALA A 97 -7.31 -10.12 -9.17
CA ALA A 97 -7.80 -11.39 -9.66
C ALA A 97 -7.35 -12.60 -8.82
N LYS A 98 -6.29 -12.43 -8.02
CA LYS A 98 -5.73 -13.48 -7.16
C LYS A 98 -6.29 -13.47 -5.73
N LEU A 99 -7.01 -12.43 -5.33
CA LEU A 99 -7.55 -12.32 -3.96
C LEU A 99 -8.43 -13.50 -3.54
N GLU A 100 -9.11 -14.14 -4.49
CA GLU A 100 -9.96 -15.30 -4.21
C GLU A 100 -9.18 -16.60 -3.98
N TYR A 101 -7.91 -16.65 -4.39
CA TYR A 101 -7.13 -17.89 -4.41
C TYR A 101 -5.86 -17.85 -3.56
N TYR A 102 -5.39 -16.63 -3.23
CA TYR A 102 -4.14 -16.42 -2.52
C TYR A 102 -4.41 -16.15 -1.04
N SER A 103 -3.53 -16.67 -0.17
CA SER A 103 -3.41 -16.17 1.19
C SER A 103 -2.83 -14.73 1.16
N LEU A 104 -3.00 -14.01 2.25
CA LEU A 104 -2.41 -12.66 2.37
C LEU A 104 -0.88 -12.71 2.34
N GLU A 105 -0.29 -13.77 2.91
CA GLU A 105 1.15 -14.01 2.82
C GLU A 105 1.59 -14.20 1.36
N GLN A 106 0.88 -15.01 0.59
CA GLN A 106 1.17 -15.20 -0.84
C GLN A 106 1.04 -13.90 -1.60
N LEU A 107 0.01 -13.11 -1.31
CA LEU A 107 -0.23 -11.82 -1.96
C LEU A 107 0.91 -10.84 -1.71
N ILE A 108 1.33 -10.64 -0.44
CA ILE A 108 2.39 -9.68 -0.11
C ILE A 108 3.73 -10.09 -0.71
N ASN A 109 4.06 -11.38 -0.67
CA ASN A 109 5.29 -11.89 -1.27
C ASN A 109 5.31 -11.67 -2.80
N GLU A 110 4.17 -11.87 -3.46
CA GLU A 110 4.07 -11.63 -4.91
C GLU A 110 4.14 -10.13 -5.24
N ILE A 111 3.58 -9.25 -4.41
CA ILE A 111 3.73 -7.80 -4.56
C ILE A 111 5.22 -7.42 -4.51
N ILE A 112 5.94 -7.90 -3.50
CA ILE A 112 7.37 -7.62 -3.31
C ILE A 112 8.18 -8.10 -4.53
N GLU A 113 7.92 -9.32 -5.01
CA GLU A 113 8.63 -9.90 -6.13
C GLU A 113 8.34 -9.17 -7.45
N ASN A 114 7.06 -8.98 -7.79
CA ASN A 114 6.65 -8.36 -9.06
C ASN A 114 6.99 -6.87 -9.13
N THR A 115 6.96 -6.17 -8.01
CA THR A 115 7.37 -4.76 -7.98
C THR A 115 8.88 -4.59 -8.01
N GLY A 116 9.62 -5.58 -7.51
CA GLY A 116 11.07 -5.50 -7.31
C GLY A 116 11.47 -4.56 -6.17
N TYR A 117 10.57 -4.28 -5.23
CA TYR A 117 10.80 -3.32 -4.16
C TYR A 117 12.01 -3.67 -3.29
N VAL A 118 12.10 -4.91 -2.82
CA VAL A 118 13.25 -5.38 -2.02
C VAL A 118 14.52 -5.40 -2.88
N ARG A 119 14.43 -5.81 -4.15
CA ARG A 119 15.58 -5.82 -5.06
C ARG A 119 16.13 -4.41 -5.31
N GLU A 120 15.28 -3.39 -5.36
CA GLU A 120 15.72 -1.99 -5.45
C GLU A 120 16.45 -1.57 -4.16
N LEU A 121 15.96 -1.95 -2.98
CA LEU A 121 16.64 -1.70 -1.71
C LEU A 121 18.01 -2.40 -1.64
N GLU A 122 18.09 -3.69 -1.99
CA GLU A 122 19.32 -4.46 -2.01
C GLU A 122 20.40 -3.88 -2.94
N SER A 123 19.97 -3.23 -4.02
CA SER A 123 20.85 -2.59 -4.99
C SER A 123 21.18 -1.12 -4.67
N SER A 124 20.55 -0.57 -3.63
CA SER A 124 20.78 0.81 -3.21
C SER A 124 22.01 0.92 -2.31
N ASP A 125 22.67 2.07 -2.32
CA ASP A 125 23.75 2.41 -1.39
C ASP A 125 23.19 3.08 -0.10
N GLU A 126 21.88 2.94 0.19
CA GLU A 126 21.26 3.52 1.39
C GLU A 126 21.73 2.75 2.64
N GLU A 127 22.23 3.47 3.64
CA GLU A 127 22.74 2.86 4.89
C GLU A 127 21.65 2.09 5.66
N ASP A 128 20.38 2.49 5.50
CA ASP A 128 19.22 1.90 6.16
C ASP A 128 18.49 0.82 5.33
N ALA A 129 19.05 0.44 4.18
CA ALA A 129 18.39 -0.51 3.26
C ALA A 129 18.08 -1.85 3.95
N GLN A 130 19.02 -2.39 4.75
CA GLN A 130 18.81 -3.64 5.46
C GLN A 130 17.70 -3.51 6.53
N ASP A 131 17.69 -2.42 7.29
CA ASP A 131 16.66 -2.17 8.31
C ASP A 131 15.26 -2.09 7.67
N ARG A 132 15.17 -1.50 6.47
CA ARG A 132 13.91 -1.42 5.72
C ARG A 132 13.46 -2.79 5.21
N ILE A 133 14.39 -3.64 4.77
CA ILE A 133 14.08 -5.03 4.38
C ILE A 133 13.60 -5.81 5.60
N ASP A 134 14.25 -5.66 6.76
CA ASP A 134 13.85 -6.32 8.00
C ASP A 134 12.45 -5.87 8.46
N ASN A 135 12.11 -4.58 8.28
CA ASN A 135 10.77 -4.07 8.53
C ASN A 135 9.71 -4.71 7.61
N ILE A 136 10.02 -4.91 6.33
CA ILE A 136 9.13 -5.61 5.41
C ILE A 136 8.92 -7.07 5.84
N ASN A 137 9.98 -7.76 6.27
CA ASN A 137 9.89 -9.11 6.79
C ASN A 137 9.05 -9.17 8.08
N GLU A 138 9.14 -8.15 8.95
CA GLU A 138 8.28 -8.02 10.12
C GLU A 138 6.81 -7.85 9.71
N LEU A 139 6.50 -7.05 8.67
CA LEU A 139 5.14 -6.93 8.15
C LEU A 139 4.59 -8.27 7.64
N ILE A 140 5.41 -9.04 6.90
CA ILE A 140 5.01 -10.38 6.46
C ILE A 140 4.69 -11.26 7.67
N SER A 141 5.53 -11.24 8.71
CA SER A 141 5.30 -12.00 9.93
C SER A 141 3.99 -11.61 10.64
N LYS A 142 3.64 -10.33 10.65
CA LYS A 142 2.35 -9.84 11.18
C LYS A 142 1.16 -10.34 10.34
N ILE A 143 1.29 -10.37 9.02
CA ILE A 143 0.27 -10.90 8.12
C ILE A 143 0.04 -12.40 8.39
N VAL A 144 1.11 -13.18 8.50
CA VAL A 144 1.03 -14.62 8.81
C VAL A 144 0.38 -14.86 10.18
N ALA A 145 0.74 -14.07 11.19
CA ALA A 145 0.13 -14.14 12.51
C ALA A 145 -1.37 -13.83 12.45
N PHE A 146 -1.76 -12.81 11.69
CA PHE A 146 -3.17 -12.46 11.48
C PHE A 146 -3.94 -13.62 10.82
N GLU A 147 -3.42 -14.23 9.75
CA GLU A 147 -4.05 -15.37 9.07
C GLU A 147 -4.17 -16.59 10.00
N THR A 148 -3.22 -16.78 10.92
CA THR A 148 -3.25 -17.91 11.87
C THR A 148 -4.37 -17.76 12.91
N VAL A 149 -4.70 -16.53 13.29
CA VAL A 149 -5.70 -16.22 14.33
C VAL A 149 -7.11 -16.13 13.76
N HIS A 150 -7.25 -15.73 12.49
CA HIS A 150 -8.54 -15.47 11.84
C HIS A 150 -8.80 -16.52 10.76
N GLU A 151 -9.79 -17.41 10.98
CA GLU A 151 -10.16 -18.46 10.01
C GLU A 151 -10.64 -17.89 8.66
N ASP A 152 -11.30 -16.73 8.70
CA ASP A 152 -11.81 -16.02 7.51
C ASP A 152 -11.01 -14.74 7.25
N ALA A 153 -9.67 -14.80 7.32
CA ALA A 153 -8.80 -13.67 7.07
C ALA A 153 -8.98 -13.14 5.64
N THR A 154 -9.36 -11.87 5.51
CA THR A 154 -9.44 -11.16 4.23
C THR A 154 -8.51 -9.96 4.20
N LEU A 155 -8.17 -9.48 3.01
CA LEU A 155 -7.36 -8.27 2.87
C LEU A 155 -8.01 -7.07 3.58
N SER A 156 -9.32 -6.88 3.39
CA SER A 156 -10.07 -5.79 4.01
C SER A 156 -10.06 -5.89 5.55
N SER A 157 -10.20 -7.10 6.12
CA SER A 157 -10.16 -7.28 7.58
C SER A 157 -8.78 -7.02 8.17
N PHE A 158 -7.72 -7.43 7.48
CA PHE A 158 -6.34 -7.11 7.87
C PHE A 158 -6.08 -5.60 7.85
N LEU A 159 -6.48 -4.90 6.77
CA LEU A 159 -6.31 -3.46 6.66
C LEU A 159 -7.10 -2.68 7.72
N ALA A 160 -8.30 -3.14 8.07
CA ALA A 160 -9.09 -2.54 9.16
C ALA A 160 -8.38 -2.70 10.52
N GLU A 161 -7.75 -3.84 10.80
CA GLU A 161 -6.97 -4.04 12.04
C GLU A 161 -5.73 -3.12 12.06
N VAL A 162 -5.02 -3.01 10.93
CA VAL A 162 -3.86 -2.11 10.81
C VAL A 162 -4.26 -0.66 11.07
N ASP A 163 -5.36 -0.19 10.48
CA ASP A 163 -5.83 1.18 10.68
C ASP A 163 -6.21 1.45 12.14
N LEU A 164 -6.87 0.49 12.81
CA LEU A 164 -7.20 0.59 14.23
C LEU A 164 -5.94 0.70 15.11
N VAL A 165 -4.92 -0.11 14.86
CA VAL A 165 -3.65 -0.09 15.62
C VAL A 165 -2.90 1.22 15.36
N ALA A 166 -2.82 1.67 14.10
CA ALA A 166 -2.16 2.91 13.74
C ALA A 166 -2.81 4.13 14.38
N ASP A 167 -4.14 4.14 14.52
CA ASP A 167 -4.87 5.22 15.20
C ASP A 167 -4.59 5.24 16.70
N ILE A 168 -4.49 4.09 17.36
CA ILE A 168 -4.14 3.97 18.78
C ILE A 168 -2.72 4.50 19.03
N ASP A 169 -1.77 4.16 18.15
CA ASP A 169 -0.37 4.61 18.25
C ASP A 169 -0.21 6.13 18.05
N ASN A 170 -1.13 6.76 17.31
CA ASN A 170 -1.17 8.21 17.11
C ASN A 170 -1.82 8.99 18.28
N VAL A 171 -2.44 8.31 19.23
CA VAL A 171 -2.93 8.95 20.46
C VAL A 171 -1.74 9.22 21.38
N ASP A 172 -1.27 10.46 21.36
CA ASP A 172 -0.15 10.94 22.15
C ASP A 172 -0.17 10.40 23.60
N ALA A 173 0.91 9.74 23.99
CA ALA A 173 1.12 9.26 25.35
C ALA A 173 1.11 10.39 26.41
N ASP A 174 1.21 11.65 26.01
CA ASP A 174 1.15 12.84 26.87
C ASP A 174 -0.27 13.33 27.17
N ASN A 175 -1.30 12.81 26.52
CA ASN A 175 -2.68 13.11 26.83
C ASN A 175 -3.23 12.08 27.82
N ASN A 176 -3.17 12.41 29.11
CA ASN A 176 -3.77 11.67 30.23
C ASN A 176 -5.32 11.64 30.10
N ARG A 177 -5.84 11.05 28.99
CA ARG A 177 -7.26 10.90 28.67
C ARG A 177 -7.62 9.43 28.67
N VAL A 178 -8.67 9.10 29.42
CA VAL A 178 -9.30 7.78 29.39
C VAL A 178 -10.01 7.62 28.05
N LEU A 179 -9.53 6.70 27.20
CA LEU A 179 -10.22 6.31 25.97
C LEU A 179 -11.35 5.33 26.33
N LEU A 180 -12.59 5.78 26.20
CA LEU A 180 -13.76 4.90 26.28
C LEU A 180 -14.01 4.34 24.86
N MET A 181 -13.71 3.06 24.65
CA MET A 181 -14.09 2.35 23.43
C MET A 181 -15.33 1.50 23.71
N THR A 182 -16.35 1.67 22.88
CA THR A 182 -17.50 0.75 22.81
C THR A 182 -17.13 -0.41 21.89
N LEU A 183 -17.10 -1.62 22.44
CA LEU A 183 -17.06 -2.85 21.66
C LEU A 183 -18.48 -3.13 21.13
N HIS A 184 -18.65 -3.05 19.82
CA HIS A 184 -19.86 -3.54 19.13
C HIS A 184 -19.55 -4.82 18.39
#